data_52a16abfd1f98a146944828721f47e67
#
_entry.id   52a16abfd1f98a146944828721f47e67
#
_cell.length_a   1.000
_cell.length_b   1.000
_cell.length_c   1.000
_cell.angle_alpha   90.00
_cell.angle_beta   90.00
_cell.angle_gamma   90.00
#
_symmetry.space_group_name_H-M   'P 1'
#
loop_
_entity.id
_entity.type
_entity.pdbx_description
1 polymer ?
#
loop_
_entity_poly.entity_id
_entity_poly.type
_entity_poly.pdbx_seq_one_letter_code
_entity_poly.pdbx_strand_id
1 'polypeptide(L)'
;SVLRWFTPKWALTTGLRFETKGMNAGAKVKNYQMTLLIENGDKTGEMSGRFTGRIKTRVQNEYITLPILVVRELSPRWEIKLGPYIAYRIDGSFTGSAFDGYIRDGDPTGTKVGVESATYDFGYGLRHFNWGGQFGAEWQAYRHLSVYADLTCAANSIFKKDFHSVSFDMYNLYFTIGFGYRF
;
A
#
# COMPACT_ATOMS: atom_id res chain seq x y z
N SER A 1 -3.24 0.09 22.35
CA SER A 1 -4.37 -0.84 22.12
C SER A 1 -5.05 -1.20 23.43
N VAL A 2 -6.34 -1.49 23.36
CA VAL A 2 -7.16 -1.97 24.47
C VAL A 2 -7.52 -3.42 24.18
N LEU A 3 -7.34 -4.28 25.18
CA LEU A 3 -7.65 -5.70 25.13
C LEU A 3 -8.72 -6.01 26.20
N ARG A 4 -9.81 -6.66 25.81
CA ARG A 4 -10.87 -7.07 26.72
C ARG A 4 -11.17 -8.54 26.58
N TRP A 5 -10.99 -9.30 27.65
CA TRP A 5 -11.30 -10.72 27.73
C TRP A 5 -12.77 -10.94 28.03
N PHE A 6 -13.42 -11.81 27.28
CA PHE A 6 -14.81 -12.26 27.50
C PHE A 6 -14.87 -13.64 28.15
N THR A 7 -13.86 -14.47 27.84
CA THR A 7 -13.68 -15.81 28.43
C THR A 7 -12.18 -16.00 28.69
N PRO A 8 -11.78 -17.06 29.41
CA PRO A 8 -10.35 -17.35 29.64
C PRO A 8 -9.50 -17.52 28.38
N LYS A 9 -10.13 -17.75 27.22
CA LYS A 9 -9.43 -18.01 25.95
C LYS A 9 -9.77 -17.04 24.80
N TRP A 10 -10.76 -16.16 24.98
CA TRP A 10 -11.22 -15.26 23.94
C TRP A 10 -11.27 -13.81 24.42
N ALA A 11 -10.69 -12.95 23.63
CA ALA A 11 -10.68 -11.50 23.85
C ALA A 11 -10.98 -10.74 22.56
N LEU A 12 -11.28 -9.47 22.72
CA LEU A 12 -11.32 -8.48 21.63
C LEU A 12 -10.22 -7.46 21.87
N THR A 13 -9.49 -7.12 20.81
CA THR A 13 -8.51 -6.03 20.85
C THR A 13 -8.83 -4.99 19.78
N THR A 14 -8.65 -3.73 20.15
CA THR A 14 -8.77 -2.59 19.25
C THR A 14 -7.82 -1.48 19.70
N GLY A 15 -7.59 -0.48 18.86
CA GLY A 15 -6.77 0.68 19.20
C GLY A 15 -6.35 1.45 17.96
N LEU A 16 -6.09 2.72 18.11
CA LEU A 16 -5.59 3.55 17.04
C LEU A 16 -4.10 3.26 16.81
N ARG A 17 -3.73 3.12 15.55
CA ARG A 17 -2.34 2.95 15.10
C ARG A 17 -2.03 3.99 14.05
N PHE A 18 -0.84 4.58 14.14
CA PHE A 18 -0.25 5.39 13.08
C PHE A 18 0.72 4.49 12.31
N GLU A 19 0.52 4.37 11.02
CA GLU A 19 1.27 3.44 10.19
C GLU A 19 1.74 4.13 8.91
N THR A 20 3.03 4.02 8.61
CA THR A 20 3.58 4.39 7.31
C THR A 20 3.72 3.14 6.47
N LYS A 21 3.07 3.12 5.32
CA LYS A 21 3.08 1.99 4.37
C LYS A 21 3.71 2.46 3.07
N GLY A 22 4.81 1.84 2.69
CA GLY A 22 5.56 2.21 1.51
C GLY A 22 6.00 1.04 0.67
N MET A 23 6.27 1.33 -0.61
CA MET A 23 6.79 0.38 -1.57
C MET A 23 7.73 1.09 -2.54
N ASN A 24 8.86 0.44 -2.83
CA ASN A 24 9.69 0.79 -3.97
C ASN A 24 9.65 -0.37 -4.95
N ALA A 25 9.28 -0.10 -6.19
CA ALA A 25 9.21 -1.11 -7.24
C ALA A 25 9.93 -0.62 -8.50
N GLY A 26 10.58 -1.55 -9.20
CA GLY A 26 11.14 -1.32 -10.52
C GLY A 26 10.67 -2.40 -11.47
N ALA A 27 10.22 -2.02 -12.65
CA ALA A 27 9.75 -2.96 -13.66
C ALA A 27 10.15 -2.52 -15.07
N LYS A 28 10.27 -3.50 -15.95
CA LYS A 28 10.31 -3.27 -17.40
C LYS A 28 8.90 -3.51 -17.92
N VAL A 29 8.29 -2.48 -18.50
CA VAL A 29 6.93 -2.53 -19.01
C VAL A 29 6.92 -2.47 -20.54
N LYS A 30 5.92 -3.08 -21.14
CA LYS A 30 5.72 -3.07 -22.57
C LYS A 30 4.26 -2.70 -22.88
N ASN A 31 4.08 -1.67 -23.68
CA ASN A 31 2.76 -1.21 -24.13
C ASN A 31 1.80 -0.86 -22.96
N TYR A 32 2.34 -0.21 -21.93
CA TYR A 32 1.65 0.10 -20.69
C TYR A 32 0.99 1.48 -20.76
N GLN A 33 -0.33 1.55 -20.53
CA GLN A 33 -1.05 2.82 -20.53
C GLN A 33 -0.66 3.65 -19.30
N MET A 34 -0.12 4.83 -19.54
CA MET A 34 0.23 5.77 -18.47
C MET A 34 0.31 7.21 -18.97
N THR A 35 0.22 8.13 -18.03
CA THR A 35 0.46 9.55 -18.25
C THR A 35 1.82 9.93 -17.71
N LEU A 36 2.67 10.52 -18.54
CA LEU A 36 4.01 10.98 -18.19
C LEU A 36 4.07 12.50 -18.22
N LEU A 37 4.82 13.06 -17.28
CA LEU A 37 5.24 14.45 -17.28
C LEU A 37 6.61 14.52 -17.98
N ILE A 38 6.64 15.08 -19.17
CA ILE A 38 7.85 15.23 -19.96
C ILE A 38 8.30 16.69 -19.83
N GLU A 39 9.50 16.88 -19.32
CA GLU A 39 10.16 18.20 -19.29
C GLU A 39 10.92 18.41 -20.60
N ASN A 40 10.56 19.43 -21.32
CA ASN A 40 11.23 19.85 -22.54
C ASN A 40 11.66 21.33 -22.42
N GLY A 41 12.84 21.57 -21.84
CA GLY A 41 13.31 22.89 -21.46
C GLY A 41 12.42 23.51 -20.35
N ASP A 42 11.95 24.74 -20.56
CA ASP A 42 11.10 25.46 -19.58
C ASP A 42 9.61 25.04 -19.58
N LYS A 43 9.23 24.03 -20.37
CA LYS A 43 7.83 23.59 -20.48
C LYS A 43 7.70 22.14 -20.01
N THR A 44 6.85 21.94 -19.01
CA THR A 44 6.37 20.62 -18.60
C THR A 44 5.08 20.31 -19.36
N GLY A 45 5.07 19.24 -20.11
CA GLY A 45 3.89 18.76 -20.84
C GLY A 45 3.43 17.39 -20.30
N GLU A 46 2.11 17.21 -20.22
CA GLU A 46 1.54 15.89 -19.97
C GLU A 46 1.36 15.14 -21.28
N MET A 47 1.83 13.90 -21.33
CA MET A 47 1.64 13.01 -22.45
C MET A 47 1.04 11.68 -21.97
N SER A 48 -0.18 11.40 -22.43
CA SER A 48 -0.88 10.15 -22.14
C SER A 48 -0.75 9.21 -23.33
N GLY A 49 -0.34 7.98 -23.05
CA GLY A 49 -0.16 7.01 -24.13
C GLY A 49 0.38 5.67 -23.63
N ARG A 50 0.87 4.87 -24.57
CA ARG A 50 1.40 3.54 -24.29
C ARG A 50 2.92 3.56 -24.22
N PHE A 51 3.41 3.44 -23.00
CA PHE A 51 4.84 3.44 -22.71
C PHE A 51 5.43 2.02 -22.79
N THR A 52 6.62 1.94 -23.34
CA THR A 52 7.48 0.74 -23.32
C THR A 52 8.86 1.16 -22.88
N GLY A 53 9.35 0.63 -21.77
CA GLY A 53 10.61 0.99 -21.17
C GLY A 53 10.75 0.50 -19.75
N ARG A 54 11.60 1.17 -18.98
CA ARG A 54 11.77 0.89 -17.55
C ARG A 54 11.04 1.93 -16.70
N ILE A 55 10.43 1.49 -15.61
CA ILE A 55 9.79 2.35 -14.62
C ILE A 55 10.38 2.06 -13.23
N LYS A 56 10.48 3.11 -12.43
CA LYS A 56 10.69 3.03 -10.99
C LYS A 56 9.54 3.75 -10.31
N THR A 57 8.91 3.10 -9.35
CA THR A 57 7.77 3.62 -8.60
C THR A 57 8.13 3.69 -7.13
N ARG A 58 7.78 4.77 -6.48
CA ARG A 58 7.85 4.94 -5.04
C ARG A 58 6.47 5.32 -4.53
N VAL A 59 5.96 4.51 -3.63
CA VAL A 59 4.70 4.76 -2.92
C VAL A 59 5.03 4.96 -1.46
N GLN A 60 4.46 5.98 -0.85
CA GLN A 60 4.56 6.21 0.59
C GLN A 60 3.25 6.81 1.06
N ASN A 61 2.57 6.09 1.95
CA ASN A 61 1.27 6.47 2.47
C ASN A 61 1.27 6.40 4.00
N GLU A 62 0.67 7.38 4.64
CA GLU A 62 0.49 7.45 6.09
C GLU A 62 -0.98 7.24 6.44
N TYR A 63 -1.23 6.33 7.37
CA TYR A 63 -2.57 5.93 7.77
C TYR A 63 -2.79 6.05 9.27
N ILE A 64 -4.00 6.46 9.62
CA ILE A 64 -4.59 6.16 10.93
C ILE A 64 -5.41 4.89 10.74
N THR A 65 -5.05 3.82 11.44
CA THR A 65 -5.69 2.51 11.33
C THR A 65 -6.37 2.13 12.63
N LEU A 66 -7.59 1.62 12.51
CA LEU A 66 -8.39 1.07 13.61
C LEU A 66 -8.68 -0.40 13.31
N PRO A 67 -7.91 -1.35 13.85
CA PRO A 67 -8.23 -2.76 13.80
C PRO A 67 -9.26 -3.12 14.88
N ILE A 68 -10.11 -4.12 14.59
CA ILE A 68 -11.06 -4.73 15.52
C ILE A 68 -10.83 -6.23 15.41
N LEU A 69 -10.02 -6.78 16.32
CA LEU A 69 -9.54 -8.16 16.19
C LEU A 69 -10.04 -9.02 17.35
N VAL A 70 -10.58 -10.17 17.00
CA VAL A 70 -10.80 -11.27 17.95
C VAL A 70 -9.45 -11.92 18.23
N VAL A 71 -9.17 -12.11 19.51
CA VAL A 71 -7.96 -12.75 20.01
C VAL A 71 -8.34 -14.10 20.59
N ARG A 72 -7.59 -15.12 20.23
CA ARG A 72 -7.70 -16.45 20.83
C ARG A 72 -6.37 -16.88 21.42
N GLU A 73 -6.37 -17.19 22.71
CA GLU A 73 -5.27 -17.82 23.37
C GLU A 73 -5.22 -19.31 22.98
N LEU A 74 -4.13 -19.74 22.33
CA LEU A 74 -3.87 -21.13 21.98
C LEU A 74 -3.11 -21.85 23.09
N SER A 75 -2.23 -21.12 23.77
CA SER A 75 -1.45 -21.59 24.91
C SER A 75 -1.01 -20.40 25.75
N PRO A 76 -0.47 -20.58 26.97
CA PRO A 76 0.00 -19.48 27.81
C PRO A 76 1.05 -18.57 27.17
N ARG A 77 1.60 -18.96 26.01
CA ARG A 77 2.61 -18.19 25.27
C ARG A 77 2.20 -17.79 23.86
N TRP A 78 1.08 -18.33 23.33
CA TRP A 78 0.68 -18.09 21.95
C TRP A 78 -0.75 -17.58 21.85
N GLU A 79 -0.90 -16.47 21.17
CA GLU A 79 -2.19 -15.88 20.79
C GLU A 79 -2.27 -15.71 19.28
N ILE A 80 -3.44 -15.93 18.72
CA ILE A 80 -3.77 -15.57 17.34
C ILE A 80 -4.81 -14.46 17.35
N LYS A 81 -4.75 -13.60 16.34
CA LYS A 81 -5.63 -12.44 16.18
C LYS A 81 -6.19 -12.45 14.78
N LEU A 82 -7.49 -12.21 14.65
CA LEU A 82 -8.15 -12.16 13.36
C LEU A 82 -9.32 -11.17 13.42
N GLY A 83 -9.46 -10.35 12.40
CA GLY A 83 -10.61 -9.45 12.28
C GLY A 83 -10.45 -8.40 11.21
N PRO A 84 -11.47 -7.54 11.05
CA PRO A 84 -11.42 -6.44 10.12
C PRO A 84 -10.57 -5.27 10.65
N TYR A 85 -10.13 -4.44 9.72
CA TYR A 85 -9.59 -3.12 10.01
C TYR A 85 -10.18 -2.07 9.07
N ILE A 86 -10.19 -0.85 9.53
CA ILE A 86 -10.42 0.34 8.73
C ILE A 86 -9.22 1.27 8.88
N ALA A 87 -8.86 1.94 7.80
CA ALA A 87 -7.75 2.87 7.78
C ALA A 87 -8.09 4.12 6.98
N TYR A 88 -7.70 5.27 7.48
CA TYR A 88 -7.83 6.54 6.81
C TYR A 88 -6.44 7.09 6.49
N ARG A 89 -6.19 7.38 5.20
CA ARG A 89 -4.93 7.97 4.73
C ARG A 89 -4.92 9.46 5.04
N ILE A 90 -3.95 9.87 5.85
CA ILE A 90 -3.73 11.28 6.23
C ILE A 90 -2.78 11.97 5.27
N ASP A 91 -1.77 11.23 4.76
CA ASP A 91 -0.84 11.70 3.75
C ASP A 91 -0.48 10.57 2.79
N GLY A 92 -0.01 10.92 1.60
CA GLY A 92 0.44 9.90 0.67
C GLY A 92 0.91 10.42 -0.67
N SER A 93 1.92 9.73 -1.18
CA SER A 93 2.52 9.97 -2.48
C SER A 93 2.62 8.68 -3.29
N PHE A 94 2.40 8.81 -4.58
CA PHE A 94 2.65 7.77 -5.57
C PHE A 94 3.38 8.40 -6.74
N THR A 95 4.70 8.36 -6.69
CA THR A 95 5.56 9.00 -7.67
C THR A 95 6.45 7.98 -8.36
N GLY A 96 6.97 8.34 -9.50
CA GLY A 96 7.95 7.51 -10.16
C GLY A 96 8.60 8.17 -11.37
N SER A 97 9.48 7.39 -11.98
CA SER A 97 10.20 7.79 -13.19
C SER A 97 10.11 6.70 -14.25
N ALA A 98 9.91 7.12 -15.48
CA ALA A 98 9.98 6.31 -16.67
C ALA A 98 11.26 6.67 -17.42
N PHE A 99 12.03 5.70 -17.90
CA PHE A 99 13.30 5.91 -18.55
C PHE A 99 13.65 4.78 -19.51
N ASP A 100 14.61 5.06 -20.41
CA ASP A 100 15.10 4.13 -21.41
C ASP A 100 13.96 3.51 -22.24
N GLY A 101 13.09 4.34 -22.78
CA GLY A 101 11.92 3.85 -23.49
C GLY A 101 11.34 4.80 -24.50
N TYR A 102 10.11 4.52 -24.90
CA TYR A 102 9.30 5.38 -25.76
C TYR A 102 7.83 5.31 -25.35
N ILE A 103 7.12 6.41 -25.54
CA ILE A 103 5.66 6.48 -25.44
C ILE A 103 5.05 6.61 -26.85
N ARG A 104 3.92 5.94 -27.06
CA ARG A 104 3.11 6.11 -28.27
C ARG A 104 1.88 6.94 -27.93
N ASP A 105 1.66 7.98 -28.69
CA ASP A 105 0.54 8.90 -28.52
C ASP A 105 -0.77 8.18 -28.85
N GLY A 106 -1.68 8.13 -27.87
CA GLY A 106 -3.01 7.53 -27.96
C GLY A 106 -3.01 6.01 -28.19
N ASP A 107 -2.79 5.58 -29.41
CA ASP A 107 -2.93 4.19 -29.88
C ASP A 107 -1.61 3.39 -29.89
N PRO A 108 -1.67 2.02 -29.84
CA PRO A 108 -0.49 1.17 -29.98
C PRO A 108 0.29 1.35 -31.28
N THR A 109 -0.32 1.96 -32.28
CA THR A 109 0.24 2.27 -33.60
C THR A 109 0.65 3.73 -33.77
N GLY A 110 0.35 4.59 -32.76
CA GLY A 110 0.64 6.02 -32.76
C GLY A 110 2.13 6.35 -32.86
N THR A 111 2.41 7.64 -33.11
CA THR A 111 3.77 8.15 -33.23
C THR A 111 4.60 7.85 -31.99
N LYS A 112 5.82 7.35 -32.19
CA LYS A 112 6.77 7.08 -31.12
C LYS A 112 7.49 8.35 -30.70
N VAL A 113 7.42 8.67 -29.42
CA VAL A 113 8.23 9.71 -28.79
C VAL A 113 9.22 9.05 -27.83
N GLY A 114 10.51 9.28 -28.06
CA GLY A 114 11.57 8.76 -27.18
C GLY A 114 11.46 9.39 -25.80
N VAL A 115 11.61 8.57 -24.75
CA VAL A 115 11.61 9.01 -23.36
C VAL A 115 12.95 8.58 -22.73
N GLU A 116 13.87 9.53 -22.62
CA GLU A 116 15.14 9.33 -21.90
C GLU A 116 14.89 9.32 -20.40
N SER A 117 14.12 10.31 -19.91
CA SER A 117 13.66 10.40 -18.53
C SER A 117 12.36 11.21 -18.47
N ALA A 118 11.36 10.68 -17.79
CA ALA A 118 10.12 11.37 -17.49
C ALA A 118 9.65 10.98 -16.09
N THR A 119 8.90 11.86 -15.45
CA THR A 119 8.32 11.60 -14.12
C THR A 119 6.82 11.39 -14.21
N TYR A 120 6.23 10.79 -13.20
CA TYR A 120 4.79 10.71 -13.02
C TYR A 120 4.43 10.84 -11.55
N ASP A 121 3.27 11.45 -11.29
CA ASP A 121 2.69 11.59 -9.96
C ASP A 121 1.21 11.19 -10.02
N PHE A 122 0.87 10.13 -9.30
CA PHE A 122 -0.49 9.61 -9.17
C PHE A 122 -1.06 9.79 -7.76
N GLY A 123 -0.43 10.63 -6.94
CA GLY A 123 -0.85 10.90 -5.57
C GLY A 123 -2.31 11.38 -5.47
N TYR A 124 -2.78 12.17 -6.45
CA TYR A 124 -4.16 12.66 -6.53
C TYR A 124 -5.19 11.54 -6.74
N GLY A 125 -4.80 10.43 -7.37
CA GLY A 125 -5.64 9.26 -7.62
C GLY A 125 -5.78 8.32 -6.41
N LEU A 126 -5.01 8.53 -5.35
CA LEU A 126 -5.03 7.67 -4.19
C LEU A 126 -6.31 7.85 -3.35
N ARG A 127 -6.87 6.74 -2.89
CA ARG A 127 -8.04 6.69 -2.03
C ARG A 127 -7.68 7.01 -0.59
N HIS A 128 -8.52 7.78 0.10
CA HIS A 128 -8.32 8.08 1.52
C HIS A 128 -8.75 6.93 2.44
N PHE A 129 -9.79 6.21 2.08
CA PHE A 129 -10.34 5.15 2.90
C PHE A 129 -9.88 3.77 2.42
N ASN A 130 -9.32 2.98 3.33
CA ASN A 130 -8.89 1.61 3.11
C ASN A 130 -9.47 0.70 4.19
N TRP A 131 -9.89 -0.50 3.82
CA TRP A 131 -10.41 -1.48 4.73
C TRP A 131 -10.07 -2.90 4.27
N GLY A 132 -10.11 -3.85 5.19
CA GLY A 132 -9.79 -5.23 4.87
C GLY A 132 -9.74 -6.11 6.09
N GLY A 133 -8.97 -7.20 5.99
CA GLY A 133 -8.74 -8.16 7.06
C GLY A 133 -7.32 -8.11 7.57
N GLN A 134 -7.15 -8.38 8.85
CA GLN A 134 -5.87 -8.58 9.50
C GLN A 134 -5.86 -9.94 10.20
N PHE A 135 -4.79 -10.70 10.00
CA PHE A 135 -4.47 -11.91 10.73
C PHE A 135 -3.12 -11.72 11.40
N GLY A 136 -3.01 -12.14 12.67
CA GLY A 136 -1.78 -12.01 13.42
C GLY A 136 -1.56 -13.15 14.39
N ALA A 137 -0.30 -13.31 14.76
CA ALA A 137 0.12 -14.19 15.84
C ALA A 137 1.03 -13.43 16.80
N GLU A 138 0.91 -13.68 18.07
CA GLU A 138 1.75 -13.09 19.11
C GLU A 138 2.30 -14.20 20.00
N TRP A 139 3.60 -14.14 20.22
CA TRP A 139 4.32 -15.06 21.08
C TRP A 139 4.87 -14.32 22.29
N GLN A 140 4.46 -14.73 23.48
CA GLN A 140 4.99 -14.24 24.76
C GLN A 140 6.39 -14.83 24.96
N ALA A 141 7.41 -14.07 24.57
CA ALA A 141 8.82 -14.51 24.69
C ALA A 141 9.30 -14.46 26.13
N TYR A 142 8.89 -13.45 26.88
CA TYR A 142 9.25 -13.26 28.29
C TYR A 142 8.08 -12.62 29.06
N ARG A 143 8.17 -12.49 30.39
CA ARG A 143 7.06 -12.04 31.28
C ARG A 143 6.28 -10.83 30.75
N HIS A 144 6.97 -9.83 30.24
CA HIS A 144 6.38 -8.57 29.75
C HIS A 144 6.67 -8.33 28.26
N LEU A 145 7.49 -9.18 27.62
CA LEU A 145 7.91 -9.00 26.23
C LEU A 145 7.24 -10.01 25.34
N SER A 146 6.60 -9.54 24.31
CA SER A 146 6.04 -10.36 23.24
C SER A 146 6.64 -10.00 21.87
N VAL A 147 6.60 -10.95 20.96
CA VAL A 147 6.91 -10.77 19.55
C VAL A 147 5.63 -11.05 18.79
N TYR A 148 5.27 -10.16 17.87
CA TYR A 148 4.09 -10.35 17.05
C TYR A 148 4.43 -10.29 15.56
N ALA A 149 3.63 -10.98 14.79
CA ALA A 149 3.64 -10.94 13.34
C ALA A 149 2.22 -10.80 12.83
N ASP A 150 1.97 -9.77 12.02
CA ASP A 150 0.66 -9.44 11.47
C ASP A 150 0.71 -9.43 9.94
N LEU A 151 -0.26 -10.06 9.30
CA LEU A 151 -0.55 -9.96 7.87
C LEU A 151 -1.82 -9.12 7.69
N THR A 152 -1.73 -8.04 6.92
CA THR A 152 -2.84 -7.14 6.64
C THR A 152 -3.14 -7.15 5.14
N CYS A 153 -4.37 -7.49 4.78
CA CYS A 153 -4.85 -7.58 3.41
C CYS A 153 -6.00 -6.59 3.19
N ALA A 154 -5.82 -5.65 2.26
CA ALA A 154 -6.88 -4.73 1.88
C ALA A 154 -7.91 -5.41 0.97
N ALA A 155 -9.18 -5.07 1.16
CA ALA A 155 -10.29 -5.53 0.33
C ALA A 155 -10.66 -4.51 -0.78
N ASN A 156 -10.10 -3.31 -0.73
CA ASN A 156 -10.30 -2.27 -1.74
C ASN A 156 -8.98 -1.81 -2.36
N SER A 157 -9.06 -1.38 -3.62
CA SER A 157 -7.93 -0.79 -4.35
C SER A 157 -7.43 0.49 -3.68
N ILE A 158 -6.14 0.76 -3.77
CA ILE A 158 -5.52 2.01 -3.30
C ILE A 158 -5.93 3.22 -4.14
N PHE A 159 -6.37 3.00 -5.38
CA PHE A 159 -6.82 4.06 -6.28
C PHE A 159 -8.33 4.29 -6.17
N LYS A 160 -8.76 5.51 -6.48
CA LYS A 160 -10.16 5.87 -6.66
C LYS A 160 -10.74 5.15 -7.88
N LYS A 161 -12.07 4.92 -7.89
CA LYS A 161 -12.74 4.22 -9.01
C LYS A 161 -12.68 4.98 -10.34
N ASP A 162 -12.59 6.29 -10.27
CA ASP A 162 -12.51 7.24 -11.39
C ASP A 162 -11.06 7.49 -11.87
N PHE A 163 -10.09 6.81 -11.28
CA PHE A 163 -8.70 6.91 -11.68
C PHE A 163 -8.38 5.92 -12.80
N HIS A 164 -8.16 6.44 -14.02
CA HIS A 164 -7.95 5.66 -15.25
C HIS A 164 -6.52 5.71 -15.79
N SER A 165 -5.60 6.40 -15.08
CA SER A 165 -4.21 6.52 -15.51
C SER A 165 -3.41 5.21 -15.39
N VAL A 166 -3.97 4.21 -14.71
CA VAL A 166 -3.40 2.87 -14.55
C VAL A 166 -4.48 1.84 -14.83
N SER A 167 -4.16 0.83 -15.62
CA SER A 167 -5.12 -0.16 -16.13
C SER A 167 -5.37 -1.36 -15.20
N PHE A 168 -4.88 -1.34 -13.96
CA PHE A 168 -5.05 -2.43 -13.00
C PHE A 168 -5.30 -1.91 -11.58
N ASP A 169 -6.00 -2.71 -10.80
CA ASP A 169 -6.20 -2.45 -9.37
C ASP A 169 -4.98 -2.86 -8.56
N MET A 170 -4.60 -2.03 -7.60
CA MET A 170 -3.55 -2.33 -6.63
C MET A 170 -4.16 -2.45 -5.23
N TYR A 171 -3.82 -3.51 -4.54
CA TYR A 171 -4.29 -3.79 -3.19
C TYR A 171 -3.13 -3.75 -2.21
N ASN A 172 -3.38 -3.21 -1.02
CA ASN A 172 -2.41 -3.21 0.05
C ASN A 172 -2.30 -4.62 0.66
N LEU A 173 -1.09 -5.18 0.62
CA LEU A 173 -0.73 -6.41 1.33
C LEU A 173 0.54 -6.13 2.11
N TYR A 174 0.46 -6.19 3.45
CA TYR A 174 1.58 -5.89 4.32
C TYR A 174 1.80 -6.99 5.34
N PHE A 175 3.07 -7.27 5.57
CA PHE A 175 3.53 -8.13 6.65
C PHE A 175 4.32 -7.27 7.63
N THR A 176 3.95 -7.33 8.91
CA THR A 176 4.55 -6.54 9.99
C THR A 176 5.06 -7.49 11.07
N ILE A 177 6.28 -7.28 11.51
CA ILE A 177 6.85 -7.93 12.68
C ILE A 177 7.22 -6.85 13.68
N GLY A 178 6.95 -7.10 14.96
CA GLY A 178 7.28 -6.15 16.00
C GLY A 178 7.35 -6.78 17.39
N PHE A 179 7.65 -5.92 18.34
CA PHE A 179 7.73 -6.27 19.75
C PHE A 179 6.60 -5.57 20.51
N GLY A 180 5.99 -6.28 21.44
CA GLY A 180 5.00 -5.77 22.37
C GLY A 180 5.52 -5.80 23.80
N TYR A 181 5.14 -4.81 24.60
CA TYR A 181 5.36 -4.83 26.03
C TYR A 181 4.02 -4.78 26.75
N ARG A 182 3.80 -5.73 27.67
CA ARG A 182 2.59 -5.79 28.50
C ARG A 182 2.96 -5.40 29.93
N PHE A 183 2.24 -4.44 30.44
CA PHE A 183 2.37 -3.96 31.83
C PHE A 183 1.69 -4.89 32.82
#